data_233100aa69b1a082b4254209b3a60f02
#
_entry.id   233100aa69b1a082b4254209b3a60f02
#
_cell.length_a   1.000
_cell.length_b   1.000
_cell.length_c   1.000
_cell.angle_alpha   90.00
_cell.angle_beta   90.00
_cell.angle_gamma   90.00
#
_symmetry.space_group_name_H-M   'P 1'
#
loop_
_entity.id
_entity.type
_entity.pdbx_description
1 polymer ?
#
loop_
_entity_poly.entity_id
_entity_poly.type
_entity_poly.pdbx_seq_one_letter_code
_entity_poly.pdbx_strand_id
1 'polypeptide(L)'
;MKANTTNENPVYACMALFGRKPLHPMMGLARLDETKISTEQISLGCYLTVFTQNTNTCNHTCDYSEATLIFLPPNGCFSPASSLSQYGSGYLAAIHPELMCRAASGLKRQHPSFFDYHTNEALHLSLRESDQIRTLFNLMDHELRHPVDNCTETILSHHLQLFFDYVGRYYERQFITREYQNQM
;
A
#
# COMPACT_ATOMS: atom_id res chain seq x y z
N MET A 1 9.47 19.03 27.07
CA MET A 1 8.18 18.35 27.29
C MET A 1 8.36 16.89 26.88
N LYS A 2 8.21 15.95 27.83
CA LYS A 2 8.38 14.50 27.56
C LYS A 2 7.19 14.04 26.72
N ALA A 3 7.46 13.47 25.55
CA ALA A 3 6.48 12.77 24.74
C ALA A 3 5.95 11.59 25.60
N ASN A 4 4.67 11.64 25.97
CA ASN A 4 3.96 10.48 26.46
C ASN A 4 3.87 9.50 25.29
N THR A 5 4.68 8.47 25.30
CA THR A 5 4.48 7.28 24.48
C THR A 5 3.30 6.51 25.07
N THR A 6 2.10 6.97 24.77
CA THR A 6 0.92 6.14 24.83
C THR A 6 1.15 5.00 23.83
N ASN A 7 0.95 3.78 24.30
CA ASN A 7 1.07 2.53 23.54
C ASN A 7 -0.12 2.46 22.53
N GLU A 8 -0.19 3.44 21.62
CA GLU A 8 -1.27 3.58 20.66
C GLU A 8 -0.99 2.64 19.48
N ASN A 9 -1.98 1.85 19.09
CA ASN A 9 -1.85 0.94 17.97
C ASN A 9 -1.44 1.72 16.70
N PRO A 10 -0.34 1.32 16.01
CA PRO A 10 0.23 2.09 14.90
C PRO A 10 -0.71 2.24 13.71
N VAL A 11 -1.63 1.30 13.51
CA VAL A 11 -2.64 1.37 12.43
C VAL A 11 -3.66 2.46 12.74
N TYR A 12 -4.12 2.57 14.01
CA TYR A 12 -5.04 3.63 14.43
C TYR A 12 -4.39 5.01 14.31
N ALA A 13 -3.15 5.14 14.78
CA ALA A 13 -2.39 6.38 14.67
C ALA A 13 -2.21 6.80 13.21
N CYS A 14 -1.81 5.86 12.34
CA CYS A 14 -1.64 6.12 10.92
C CYS A 14 -2.96 6.54 10.26
N MET A 15 -4.05 5.79 10.44
CA MET A 15 -5.33 6.07 9.80
C MET A 15 -5.95 7.39 10.28
N ALA A 16 -5.72 7.78 11.53
CA ALA A 16 -6.18 9.07 12.07
C ALA A 16 -5.57 10.27 11.31
N LEU A 17 -4.33 10.15 10.83
CA LEU A 17 -3.67 11.18 10.01
C LEU A 17 -4.39 11.43 8.67
N PHE A 18 -5.09 10.43 8.18
CA PHE A 18 -5.93 10.51 6.98
C PHE A 18 -7.42 10.78 7.30
N GLY A 19 -7.72 11.12 8.57
CA GLY A 19 -9.08 11.39 9.02
C GLY A 19 -10.00 10.17 9.01
N ARG A 20 -9.43 8.97 9.13
CA ARG A 20 -10.15 7.70 9.08
C ARG A 20 -9.95 6.90 10.37
N LYS A 21 -10.95 6.09 10.72
CA LYS A 21 -10.87 5.13 11.82
C LYS A 21 -10.83 3.72 11.22
N PRO A 22 -9.82 2.92 11.51
CA PRO A 22 -9.75 1.55 11.00
C PRO A 22 -10.83 0.68 11.65
N LEU A 23 -11.31 -0.30 10.91
CA LEU A 23 -12.31 -1.28 11.37
C LEU A 23 -11.65 -2.45 12.13
N HIS A 24 -10.33 -2.64 11.93
CA HIS A 24 -9.56 -3.71 12.56
C HIS A 24 -8.20 -3.20 13.08
N PRO A 25 -7.70 -3.67 14.23
CA PRO A 25 -6.43 -3.19 14.80
C PRO A 25 -5.20 -3.58 13.98
N MET A 26 -5.28 -4.65 13.20
CA MET A 26 -4.16 -5.16 12.40
C MET A 26 -4.08 -4.56 11.00
N MET A 27 -5.17 -3.97 10.49
CA MET A 27 -5.22 -3.38 9.16
C MET A 27 -6.27 -2.27 9.07
N GLY A 28 -5.88 -1.14 8.50
CA GLY A 28 -6.77 -0.06 8.09
C GLY A 28 -6.76 0.07 6.58
N LEU A 29 -7.94 0.20 5.98
CA LEU A 29 -8.11 0.43 4.55
C LEU A 29 -9.02 1.64 4.35
N ALA A 30 -8.66 2.52 3.41
CA ALA A 30 -9.49 3.64 3.03
C ALA A 30 -9.37 3.93 1.54
N ARG A 31 -10.42 4.48 0.95
CA ARG A 31 -10.37 5.03 -0.40
C ARG A 31 -9.70 6.40 -0.34
N LEU A 32 -8.87 6.72 -1.32
CA LEU A 32 -8.12 7.98 -1.36
C LEU A 32 -9.05 9.19 -1.49
N ASP A 33 -10.13 9.07 -2.27
CA ASP A 33 -11.14 10.10 -2.45
C ASP A 33 -11.93 10.45 -1.16
N GLU A 34 -11.87 9.59 -0.17
CA GLU A 34 -12.51 9.76 1.14
C GLU A 34 -11.52 10.19 2.24
N THR A 35 -10.23 10.33 1.95
CA THR A 35 -9.21 10.68 2.94
C THR A 35 -8.98 12.18 3.01
N LYS A 36 -8.60 12.67 4.20
CA LYS A 36 -8.06 14.01 4.38
C LYS A 36 -6.54 13.94 4.27
N ILE A 37 -5.99 14.70 3.34
CA ILE A 37 -4.54 14.71 3.12
C ILE A 37 -3.91 15.73 4.07
N SER A 38 -3.05 15.27 4.99
CA SER A 38 -2.24 16.15 5.84
C SER A 38 -1.12 16.79 5.03
N THR A 39 -0.81 18.06 5.33
CA THR A 39 0.34 18.77 4.75
C THR A 39 1.63 18.52 5.52
N GLU A 40 1.54 17.93 6.71
CA GLU A 40 2.69 17.66 7.57
C GLU A 40 3.42 16.39 7.18
N GLN A 41 4.73 16.37 7.42
CA GLN A 41 5.52 15.16 7.29
C GLN A 41 5.20 14.21 8.45
N ILE A 42 4.94 12.95 8.13
CA ILE A 42 4.46 11.96 9.09
C ILE A 42 5.49 10.84 9.21
N SER A 43 5.78 10.46 10.45
CA SER A 43 6.53 9.22 10.74
C SER A 43 5.54 8.09 10.98
N LEU A 44 5.69 7.00 10.24
CA LEU A 44 4.78 5.86 10.26
C LEU A 44 5.26 4.81 11.27
N GLY A 45 4.35 4.30 12.11
CA GLY A 45 4.61 3.15 12.98
C GLY A 45 4.17 1.81 12.38
N CYS A 46 3.60 1.83 11.17
CA CYS A 46 3.11 0.67 10.43
C CYS A 46 3.60 0.71 8.97
N TYR A 47 3.40 -0.38 8.24
CA TYR A 47 3.58 -0.39 6.80
C TYR A 47 2.41 0.36 6.13
N LEU A 48 2.73 1.21 5.16
CA LEU A 48 1.72 1.91 4.37
C LEU A 48 1.88 1.54 2.90
N THR A 49 0.78 1.15 2.29
CA THR A 49 0.70 0.92 0.84
C THR A 49 -0.32 1.88 0.25
N VAL A 50 0.06 2.59 -0.80
CA VAL A 50 -0.81 3.50 -1.52
C VAL A 50 -0.95 3.01 -2.96
N PHE A 51 -2.16 2.70 -3.36
CA PHE A 51 -2.54 2.39 -4.73
C PHE A 51 -3.28 3.59 -5.31
N THR A 52 -2.76 4.15 -6.39
CA THR A 52 -3.35 5.31 -7.06
C THR A 52 -3.66 4.98 -8.50
N GLN A 53 -4.83 5.42 -8.98
CA GLN A 53 -5.15 5.41 -10.41
C GLN A 53 -4.74 6.75 -11.01
N ASN A 54 -4.03 6.70 -12.12
CA ASN A 54 -3.65 7.90 -12.85
C ASN A 54 -4.88 8.44 -13.57
N THR A 55 -5.28 9.67 -13.26
CA THR A 55 -6.43 10.34 -13.91
C THR A 55 -6.04 11.01 -15.23
N ASN A 56 -4.76 11.18 -15.48
CA ASN A 56 -4.26 11.77 -16.70
C ASN A 56 -4.02 10.67 -17.74
N THR A 57 -4.98 10.49 -18.63
CA THR A 57 -4.77 9.83 -19.92
C THR A 57 -3.82 10.69 -20.75
N CYS A 58 -2.57 10.80 -20.34
CA CYS A 58 -1.53 11.31 -21.23
C CYS A 58 -1.39 10.31 -22.37
N ASN A 59 -1.39 10.79 -23.60
CA ASN A 59 -1.13 10.04 -24.83
C ASN A 59 0.29 9.45 -24.84
N HIS A 60 0.63 8.67 -23.82
CA HIS A 60 1.90 8.00 -23.73
C HIS A 60 1.77 6.56 -24.22
N THR A 61 2.66 6.23 -25.13
CA THR A 61 2.89 4.93 -25.73
C THR A 61 3.35 3.85 -24.74
N CYS A 62 3.24 4.07 -23.43
CA CYS A 62 3.58 3.11 -22.39
C CYS A 62 2.33 2.45 -21.82
N ASP A 63 2.19 1.15 -22.02
CA ASP A 63 1.10 0.31 -21.51
C ASP A 63 1.02 0.22 -19.97
N TYR A 64 1.95 0.83 -19.23
CA TYR A 64 2.11 0.73 -17.77
C TYR A 64 1.95 2.08 -17.04
N SER A 65 0.98 2.88 -17.44
CA SER A 65 0.71 4.20 -16.84
C SER A 65 -0.64 4.32 -16.15
N GLU A 66 -1.40 3.22 -16.04
CA GLU A 66 -2.78 3.26 -15.57
C GLU A 66 -2.89 3.43 -14.06
N ALA A 67 -1.94 2.89 -13.31
CA ALA A 67 -1.92 3.00 -11.87
C ALA A 67 -0.50 2.90 -11.32
N THR A 68 -0.37 3.32 -10.07
CA THR A 68 0.90 3.32 -9.34
C THR A 68 0.71 2.74 -7.94
N LEU A 69 1.65 1.91 -7.51
CA LEU A 69 1.77 1.42 -6.14
C LEU A 69 3.01 2.01 -5.48
N ILE A 70 2.82 2.56 -4.27
CA ILE A 70 3.87 3.10 -3.42
C ILE A 70 3.88 2.30 -2.12
N PHE A 71 5.08 1.94 -1.65
CA PHE A 71 5.29 1.18 -0.42
C PHE A 71 6.16 1.98 0.54
N LEU A 72 5.74 2.07 1.79
CA LEU A 72 6.42 2.80 2.84
C LEU A 72 6.60 1.89 4.06
N PRO A 73 7.84 1.67 4.51
CA PRO A 73 8.11 0.87 5.69
C PRO A 73 7.76 1.63 6.98
N PRO A 74 7.67 0.93 8.12
CA PRO A 74 7.65 1.57 9.44
C PRO A 74 8.88 2.46 9.61
N ASN A 75 8.70 3.60 10.29
CA ASN A 75 9.70 4.67 10.46
C ASN A 75 10.08 5.42 9.15
N GLY A 76 9.44 5.11 8.04
CA GLY A 76 9.52 5.92 6.83
C GLY A 76 8.90 7.31 7.06
N CYS A 77 9.48 8.34 6.47
CA CYS A 77 8.91 9.67 6.44
C CYS A 77 8.08 9.84 5.16
N PHE A 78 6.83 10.23 5.31
CA PHE A 78 5.91 10.42 4.20
C PHE A 78 5.28 11.81 4.25
N SER A 79 5.24 12.49 3.11
CA SER A 79 4.55 13.77 2.94
C SER A 79 3.32 13.58 2.04
N PRO A 80 2.14 13.35 2.61
CA PRO A 80 0.94 12.99 1.84
C PRO A 80 0.56 14.04 0.80
N ALA A 81 0.66 15.33 1.12
CA ALA A 81 0.25 16.41 0.23
C ALA A 81 1.07 16.44 -1.07
N SER A 82 2.39 16.23 -1.00
CA SER A 82 3.24 16.21 -2.18
C SER A 82 3.11 14.94 -3.00
N SER A 83 2.76 13.83 -2.35
CA SER A 83 2.73 12.51 -2.99
C SER A 83 1.35 12.10 -3.48
N LEU A 84 0.27 12.60 -2.88
CA LEU A 84 -1.10 12.16 -3.17
C LEU A 84 -1.97 13.23 -3.84
N SER A 85 -1.58 14.50 -3.84
CA SER A 85 -2.42 15.60 -4.37
C SER A 85 -2.72 15.52 -5.87
N GLN A 86 -1.93 14.73 -6.62
CA GLN A 86 -2.12 14.54 -8.06
C GLN A 86 -2.92 13.26 -8.42
N TYR A 87 -3.36 12.47 -7.42
CA TYR A 87 -4.02 11.20 -7.67
C TYR A 87 -5.50 11.28 -7.32
N GLY A 88 -6.35 10.89 -8.26
CA GLY A 88 -7.81 11.05 -8.12
C GLY A 88 -8.47 9.95 -7.30
N SER A 89 -8.23 8.70 -7.62
CA SER A 89 -8.87 7.55 -6.98
C SER A 89 -7.88 6.46 -6.63
N GLY A 90 -8.24 5.62 -5.68
CA GLY A 90 -7.39 4.50 -5.26
C GLY A 90 -7.63 4.09 -3.81
N TYR A 91 -6.66 3.41 -3.25
CA TYR A 91 -6.71 2.86 -1.89
C TYR A 91 -5.45 3.21 -1.10
N LEU A 92 -5.64 3.40 0.19
CA LEU A 92 -4.59 3.52 1.20
C LEU A 92 -4.77 2.39 2.21
N ALA A 93 -3.73 1.57 2.40
CA ALA A 93 -3.71 0.47 3.36
C ALA A 93 -2.61 0.65 4.38
N ALA A 94 -2.99 0.78 5.66
CA ALA A 94 -2.09 0.75 6.81
C ALA A 94 -2.07 -0.67 7.39
N ILE A 95 -0.91 -1.30 7.48
CA ILE A 95 -0.75 -2.70 7.85
C ILE A 95 0.14 -2.80 9.09
N HIS A 96 -0.38 -3.44 10.14
CA HIS A 96 0.37 -3.67 11.36
C HIS A 96 1.60 -4.55 11.10
N PRO A 97 2.77 -4.26 11.71
CA PRO A 97 3.98 -5.06 11.48
C PRO A 97 3.79 -6.56 11.75
N GLU A 98 2.99 -6.91 12.74
CA GLU A 98 2.71 -8.32 13.05
C GLU A 98 1.92 -9.04 11.94
N LEU A 99 0.89 -8.37 11.38
CA LEU A 99 0.14 -8.94 10.25
C LEU A 99 1.04 -9.06 9.01
N MET A 100 1.91 -8.07 8.79
CA MET A 100 2.91 -8.13 7.73
C MET A 100 3.85 -9.33 7.90
N CYS A 101 4.36 -9.58 9.12
CA CYS A 101 5.20 -10.74 9.39
C CYS A 101 4.47 -12.07 9.12
N ARG A 102 3.20 -12.18 9.48
CA ARG A 102 2.38 -13.37 9.19
C ARG A 102 2.22 -13.59 7.68
N ALA A 103 1.90 -12.54 6.92
CA ALA A 103 1.81 -12.62 5.47
C ALA A 103 3.14 -12.96 4.83
N ALA A 104 4.24 -12.36 5.30
CA ALA A 104 5.58 -12.61 4.78
C ALA A 104 6.09 -14.04 5.05
N SER A 105 5.67 -14.68 6.15
CA SER A 105 6.09 -16.05 6.47
C SER A 105 5.63 -17.11 5.45
N GLY A 106 4.58 -16.82 4.70
CA GLY A 106 4.09 -17.65 3.59
C GLY A 106 4.75 -17.33 2.24
N LEU A 107 5.49 -16.23 2.14
CA LEU A 107 6.16 -15.84 0.90
C LEU A 107 7.47 -16.63 0.73
N LYS A 108 7.80 -17.01 -0.51
CA LYS A 108 9.08 -17.67 -0.84
C LYS A 108 10.31 -16.77 -0.55
N ARG A 109 10.12 -15.46 -0.48
CA ARG A 109 11.13 -14.46 -0.12
C ARG A 109 10.81 -13.90 1.26
N GLN A 110 11.73 -14.03 2.20
CA GLN A 110 11.55 -13.69 3.64
C GLN A 110 11.30 -12.20 3.93
N HIS A 111 11.56 -11.30 3.00
CA HIS A 111 11.26 -9.88 3.11
C HIS A 111 10.87 -9.32 1.74
N PRO A 112 9.72 -8.67 1.61
CA PRO A 112 9.40 -7.99 0.37
C PRO A 112 10.36 -6.81 0.18
N SER A 113 11.40 -6.99 -0.64
CA SER A 113 12.43 -5.98 -0.92
C SER A 113 11.88 -4.65 -1.47
N PHE A 114 10.62 -4.64 -1.92
CA PHE A 114 9.97 -3.43 -2.41
C PHE A 114 9.69 -2.37 -1.34
N PHE A 115 9.75 -2.71 -0.04
CA PHE A 115 9.73 -1.72 1.03
C PHE A 115 11.09 -1.05 1.27
N ASP A 116 12.16 -1.61 0.73
CA ASP A 116 13.52 -1.07 0.83
C ASP A 116 13.80 -0.04 -0.29
N TYR A 117 12.94 0.04 -1.31
CA TYR A 117 13.06 1.00 -2.40
C TYR A 117 12.61 2.41 -1.96
N HIS A 118 13.28 3.42 -2.47
CA HIS A 118 12.87 4.80 -2.25
C HIS A 118 11.50 5.08 -2.85
N THR A 119 10.74 6.00 -2.26
CA THR A 119 9.41 6.44 -2.74
C THR A 119 9.39 6.89 -4.20
N ASN A 120 10.56 7.22 -4.77
CA ASN A 120 10.72 7.59 -6.17
C ASN A 120 10.68 6.37 -7.12
N GLU A 121 10.73 5.16 -6.59
CA GLU A 121 10.71 3.91 -7.36
C GLU A 121 9.35 3.21 -7.26
N ALA A 122 8.29 3.98 -7.47
CA ALA A 122 6.95 3.46 -7.51
C ALA A 122 6.77 2.35 -8.57
N LEU A 123 5.97 1.35 -8.24
CA LEU A 123 5.60 0.31 -9.19
C LEU A 123 4.49 0.81 -10.11
N HIS A 124 4.77 0.84 -11.40
CA HIS A 124 3.81 1.21 -12.43
C HIS A 124 3.07 -0.01 -12.97
N LEU A 125 1.76 0.11 -13.10
CA LEU A 125 0.86 -0.98 -13.46
C LEU A 125 0.18 -0.73 -14.80
N SER A 126 0.03 -1.80 -15.58
CA SER A 126 -0.87 -1.85 -16.73
C SER A 126 -2.34 -1.89 -16.26
N LEU A 127 -3.28 -1.68 -17.18
CA LEU A 127 -4.72 -1.76 -16.90
C LEU A 127 -5.10 -3.09 -16.23
N ARG A 128 -4.64 -4.20 -16.79
CA ARG A 128 -4.93 -5.55 -16.26
C ARG A 128 -4.34 -5.77 -14.87
N GLU A 129 -3.12 -5.32 -14.63
CA GLU A 129 -2.47 -5.40 -13.32
C GLU A 129 -3.17 -4.51 -12.29
N SER A 130 -3.58 -3.30 -12.69
CA SER A 130 -4.39 -2.38 -11.89
C SER A 130 -5.72 -3.01 -11.46
N ASP A 131 -6.45 -3.65 -12.39
CA ASP A 131 -7.70 -4.33 -12.08
C ASP A 131 -7.51 -5.51 -11.11
N GLN A 132 -6.42 -6.25 -11.26
CA GLN A 132 -6.07 -7.34 -10.34
C GLN A 132 -5.80 -6.82 -8.93
N ILE A 133 -5.00 -5.75 -8.81
CA ILE A 133 -4.68 -5.13 -7.52
C ILE A 133 -5.94 -4.53 -6.87
N ARG A 134 -6.78 -3.85 -7.64
CA ARG A 134 -8.06 -3.31 -7.17
C ARG A 134 -8.98 -4.41 -6.63
N THR A 135 -9.04 -5.54 -7.31
CA THR A 135 -9.82 -6.70 -6.85
C THR A 135 -9.35 -7.18 -5.48
N LEU A 136 -8.03 -7.24 -5.25
CA LEU A 136 -7.48 -7.64 -3.94
C LEU A 136 -7.80 -6.62 -2.85
N PHE A 137 -7.72 -5.32 -3.14
CA PHE A 137 -8.15 -4.29 -2.18
C PHE A 137 -9.63 -4.40 -1.83
N ASN A 138 -10.49 -4.68 -2.82
CA ASN A 138 -11.92 -4.89 -2.59
C ASN A 138 -12.18 -6.13 -1.71
N LEU A 139 -11.45 -7.22 -1.90
CA LEU A 139 -11.56 -8.42 -1.06
C LEU A 139 -11.14 -8.12 0.39
N MET A 140 -10.05 -7.39 0.59
CA MET A 140 -9.61 -6.96 1.92
C MET A 140 -10.61 -5.99 2.56
N ASP A 141 -11.18 -5.04 1.81
CA ASP A 141 -12.22 -4.13 2.33
C ASP A 141 -13.48 -4.90 2.75
N HIS A 142 -13.89 -5.89 1.95
CA HIS A 142 -15.03 -6.74 2.28
C HIS A 142 -14.79 -7.51 3.58
N GLU A 143 -13.61 -8.10 3.76
CA GLU A 143 -13.24 -8.82 4.99
C GLU A 143 -13.22 -7.89 6.20
N LEU A 144 -12.65 -6.69 6.07
CA LEU A 144 -12.60 -5.70 7.15
C LEU A 144 -13.99 -5.20 7.58
N ARG A 145 -15.01 -5.29 6.73
CA ARG A 145 -16.41 -4.95 7.04
C ARG A 145 -17.19 -6.11 7.63
N HIS A 146 -16.66 -7.32 7.54
CA HIS A 146 -17.26 -8.49 8.19
C HIS A 146 -17.10 -8.37 9.73
N PRO A 147 -18.04 -8.91 10.54
CA PRO A 147 -17.84 -9.01 11.98
C PRO A 147 -16.54 -9.75 12.31
N VAL A 148 -15.71 -9.16 13.17
CA VAL A 148 -14.41 -9.72 13.52
C VAL A 148 -14.58 -11.08 14.20
N ASP A 149 -13.91 -12.08 13.68
CA ASP A 149 -13.88 -13.44 14.23
C ASP A 149 -12.46 -14.02 14.28
N ASN A 150 -12.31 -15.27 14.66
CA ASN A 150 -11.02 -15.95 14.77
C ASN A 150 -10.33 -16.19 13.39
N CYS A 151 -11.03 -16.04 12.28
CA CYS A 151 -10.53 -16.27 10.93
C CYS A 151 -10.07 -14.95 10.26
N THR A 152 -10.57 -13.80 10.71
CA THR A 152 -10.35 -12.50 10.07
C THR A 152 -8.86 -12.21 9.83
N GLU A 153 -8.00 -12.37 10.84
CA GLU A 153 -6.55 -12.11 10.67
C GLU A 153 -5.90 -13.09 9.70
N THR A 154 -6.33 -14.34 9.70
CA THR A 154 -5.83 -15.37 8.78
C THR A 154 -6.23 -15.07 7.35
N ILE A 155 -7.48 -14.68 7.11
CA ILE A 155 -7.99 -14.31 5.78
C ILE A 155 -7.27 -13.07 5.27
N LEU A 156 -7.12 -12.02 6.10
CA LEU A 156 -6.37 -10.82 5.74
C LEU A 156 -4.91 -11.14 5.42
N SER A 157 -4.27 -12.02 6.18
CA SER A 157 -2.90 -12.48 5.93
C SER A 157 -2.77 -13.17 4.57
N HIS A 158 -3.70 -14.04 4.19
CA HIS A 158 -3.70 -14.71 2.90
C HIS A 158 -3.95 -13.74 1.73
N HIS A 159 -4.84 -12.76 1.90
CA HIS A 159 -5.04 -11.72 0.88
C HIS A 159 -3.79 -10.86 0.70
N LEU A 160 -3.11 -10.48 1.79
CA LEU A 160 -1.84 -9.76 1.73
C LEU A 160 -0.74 -10.60 1.08
N GLN A 161 -0.65 -11.91 1.40
CA GLN A 161 0.30 -12.79 0.77
C GLN A 161 0.10 -12.84 -0.75
N LEU A 162 -1.14 -13.05 -1.21
CA LEU A 162 -1.47 -13.07 -2.63
C LEU A 162 -1.18 -11.70 -3.29
N PHE A 163 -1.49 -10.60 -2.60
CA PHE A 163 -1.16 -9.25 -3.05
C PHE A 163 0.34 -9.09 -3.28
N PHE A 164 1.17 -9.50 -2.33
CA PHE A 164 2.63 -9.38 -2.44
C PHE A 164 3.24 -10.33 -3.48
N ASP A 165 2.65 -11.50 -3.72
CA ASP A 165 3.05 -12.38 -4.81
C ASP A 165 2.83 -11.71 -6.18
N TYR A 166 1.71 -11.03 -6.39
CA TYR A 166 1.47 -10.26 -7.61
C TYR A 166 2.41 -9.06 -7.72
N VAL A 167 2.59 -8.31 -6.64
CA VAL A 167 3.51 -7.16 -6.59
C VAL A 167 4.93 -7.60 -6.95
N GLY A 168 5.42 -8.70 -6.39
CA GLY A 168 6.73 -9.27 -6.70
C GLY A 168 6.89 -9.58 -8.19
N ARG A 169 5.86 -10.20 -8.80
CA ARG A 169 5.84 -10.49 -10.25
C ARG A 169 5.91 -9.20 -11.09
N TYR A 170 5.18 -8.16 -10.69
CA TYR A 170 5.14 -6.89 -11.43
C TYR A 170 6.44 -6.10 -11.29
N TYR A 171 7.09 -6.16 -10.14
CA TYR A 171 8.44 -5.61 -9.96
C TYR A 171 9.45 -6.31 -10.86
N GLU A 172 9.48 -7.63 -10.91
CA GLU A 172 10.37 -8.40 -11.79
C GLU A 172 10.18 -7.97 -13.25
N ARG A 173 8.94 -7.85 -13.72
CA ARG A 173 8.62 -7.33 -15.05
C ARG A 173 9.19 -5.91 -15.26
N GLN A 174 9.00 -4.99 -14.30
CA GLN A 174 9.45 -3.60 -14.42
C GLN A 174 10.98 -3.50 -14.52
N PHE A 175 11.72 -4.30 -13.77
CA PHE A 175 13.19 -4.35 -13.85
C PHE A 175 13.67 -4.92 -15.17
N ILE A 176 13.13 -6.02 -15.65
CA ILE A 176 13.47 -6.60 -16.95
C ILE A 176 13.27 -5.57 -18.07
N THR A 177 12.14 -4.85 -18.07
CA THR A 177 11.84 -3.84 -19.08
C THR A 177 12.85 -2.69 -19.05
N ARG A 178 13.27 -2.22 -17.87
CA ARG A 178 14.27 -1.15 -17.73
C ARG A 178 15.67 -1.58 -18.23
N GLU A 179 16.08 -2.82 -17.97
CA GLU A 179 17.36 -3.34 -18.46
C GLU A 179 17.40 -3.36 -19.99
N TYR A 180 16.33 -3.79 -20.65
CA TYR A 180 16.24 -3.76 -22.11
C TYR A 180 16.27 -2.34 -22.69
N GLN A 181 15.63 -1.37 -22.04
CA GLN A 181 15.64 0.03 -22.51
C GLN A 181 17.01 0.70 -22.35
N ASN A 182 17.80 0.32 -21.35
CA ASN A 182 19.13 0.87 -21.12
C ASN A 182 20.21 0.27 -22.07
N GLN A 183 19.88 -0.80 -22.82
CA GLN A 183 20.78 -1.45 -23.78
C GLN A 183 20.57 -1.00 -25.23
N MET A 184 19.57 -0.19 -25.50
CA MET A 184 19.29 0.45 -26.80
C MET A 184 19.77 1.90 -26.83
#